data_c0772a1cec53579f124a7889424302c6
#
_entry.id   c0772a1cec53579f124a7889424302c6
#
_cell.length_a   1.000
_cell.length_b   1.000
_cell.length_c   1.000
_cell.angle_alpha   90.00
_cell.angle_beta   90.00
_cell.angle_gamma   90.00
#
_symmetry.space_group_name_H-M   'P 1'
#
loop_
_entity.id
_entity.type
_entity.pdbx_description
1 polymer ?
#
loop_
_entity_poly.entity_id
_entity_poly.type
_entity_poly.pdbx_seq_one_letter_code
_entity_poly.pdbx_strand_id
1 'polypeptide(L)'
;MTETPREHEETNITNPVGKVENFVSKHFVRLLVWLAVSGGALAIFGPWLLYVTGLTGETDANLRLHILYVTGGTIAVLGLVETHRKNTTDRIKADADIQNYQASQAHQAKTLAEQARQFTETIEKEREKIKTDKDKNERDHTRLVHAERRSRYTTAIEQLSSDKASIRLGGVYTLVGLVDEWLADDKTIPNVEERRKEGQVIINNLCAYIRSPFLLAEHAEQLDEPYAKDLQKNFDGDIEKFNEDKQYFAQEKAALEEERQVRQSIIKEIREHLSKNYSESSSWSDFDYDFSHAHFFYPVNFINSYFGTSIVNFSGATFTRRADFIGATFTRYADFSWVTFTGYADFSETTFTQADFSSTTFTRRTDFSGATFKYEPIFVYTLGNKTYKARFSYKVNPKNYKFDVSPKSCKIETEEQEHNGTKFIIPKGTILFDPDELSEQEDNDSNDS
;
A
#
# COMPACT_ATOMS: atom_id res chain seq x y z
N MET A 1 19.29 -52.22 -8.51
CA MET A 1 20.31 -51.57 -7.65
C MET A 1 19.63 -50.40 -7.01
N THR A 2 19.35 -50.55 -5.74
CA THR A 2 18.62 -49.67 -4.86
C THR A 2 19.60 -48.69 -4.25
N GLU A 3 19.44 -47.40 -4.47
CA GLU A 3 20.09 -46.36 -3.66
C GLU A 3 19.05 -45.63 -2.78
N THR A 4 19.27 -45.74 -1.50
CA THR A 4 18.53 -45.10 -0.40
C THR A 4 18.84 -43.61 -0.35
N PRO A 5 17.87 -42.74 0.02
CA PRO A 5 18.12 -41.34 0.25
C PRO A 5 18.77 -41.15 1.64
N ARG A 6 19.81 -40.33 1.68
CA ARG A 6 20.45 -39.87 2.92
C ARG A 6 19.52 -38.85 3.59
N GLU A 7 19.19 -39.12 4.84
CA GLU A 7 18.62 -38.19 5.79
C GLU A 7 19.56 -36.98 5.96
N HIS A 8 19.06 -35.79 5.73
CA HIS A 8 19.70 -34.57 6.17
C HIS A 8 19.33 -34.32 7.64
N GLU A 9 20.30 -34.45 8.49
CA GLU A 9 20.29 -34.02 9.87
C GLU A 9 20.03 -32.52 9.99
N GLU A 10 18.83 -32.13 10.45
CA GLU A 10 18.53 -30.78 10.85
C GLU A 10 19.34 -30.40 12.09
N THR A 11 20.45 -29.70 11.87
CA THR A 11 21.17 -29.05 12.97
C THR A 11 20.32 -27.89 13.47
N ASN A 12 19.69 -28.10 14.59
CA ASN A 12 18.94 -27.15 15.40
C ASN A 12 19.92 -26.09 15.98
N ILE A 13 20.21 -25.04 15.19
CA ILE A 13 20.98 -23.88 15.66
C ILE A 13 20.05 -23.04 16.53
N THR A 14 20.01 -23.37 17.81
CA THR A 14 19.38 -22.53 18.84
C THR A 14 20.13 -21.21 18.93
N ASN A 15 19.51 -20.16 18.39
CA ASN A 15 20.02 -18.79 18.33
C ASN A 15 20.20 -18.25 19.78
N PRO A 16 21.42 -18.06 20.28
CA PRO A 16 21.65 -17.61 21.67
C PRO A 16 21.22 -16.16 21.91
N VAL A 17 21.02 -15.37 20.84
CA VAL A 17 20.64 -13.96 20.90
C VAL A 17 19.23 -13.78 21.47
N GLY A 18 18.27 -14.64 21.13
CA GLY A 18 16.88 -14.53 21.62
C GLY A 18 16.70 -14.79 23.11
N LYS A 19 17.61 -15.53 23.76
CA LYS A 19 17.55 -15.75 25.21
C LYS A 19 18.04 -14.57 26.04
N VAL A 20 19.03 -13.83 25.53
CA VAL A 20 19.57 -12.63 26.18
C VAL A 20 18.59 -11.46 26.06
N GLU A 21 17.94 -11.31 24.92
CA GLU A 21 16.92 -10.25 24.69
C GLU A 21 15.69 -10.42 25.60
N ASN A 22 15.19 -11.62 25.77
CA ASN A 22 14.07 -11.90 26.66
C ASN A 22 14.43 -11.67 28.16
N PHE A 23 15.68 -11.89 28.55
CA PHE A 23 16.14 -11.67 29.93
C PHE A 23 16.21 -10.16 30.24
N VAL A 24 16.76 -9.35 29.35
CA VAL A 24 16.89 -7.88 29.51
C VAL A 24 15.52 -7.25 29.54
N SER A 25 14.60 -7.63 28.63
CA SER A 25 13.23 -7.12 28.59
C SER A 25 12.44 -7.39 29.87
N LYS A 26 12.61 -8.58 30.43
CA LYS A 26 11.88 -9.02 31.64
C LYS A 26 12.33 -8.29 32.93
N HIS A 27 13.57 -7.79 32.92
CA HIS A 27 14.15 -7.09 34.08
C HIS A 27 14.13 -5.57 33.93
N PHE A 28 13.94 -5.03 32.72
CA PHE A 28 13.96 -3.60 32.47
C PHE A 28 12.88 -2.82 33.23
N VAL A 29 11.64 -3.33 33.25
CA VAL A 29 10.54 -2.72 34.02
C VAL A 29 10.84 -2.75 35.50
N ARG A 30 11.43 -3.86 36.01
CA ARG A 30 11.85 -3.96 37.42
C ARG A 30 12.96 -2.97 37.76
N LEU A 31 13.90 -2.77 36.86
CA LEU A 31 15.00 -1.82 37.00
C LEU A 31 14.49 -0.38 36.98
N LEU A 32 13.53 -0.03 36.12
CA LEU A 32 12.84 1.26 36.13
C LEU A 32 12.08 1.53 37.41
N VAL A 33 11.32 0.54 37.88
CA VAL A 33 10.60 0.63 39.16
C VAL A 33 11.58 0.78 40.35
N TRP A 34 12.68 0.02 40.35
CA TRP A 34 13.74 0.15 41.35
C TRP A 34 14.39 1.54 41.34
N LEU A 35 14.66 2.07 40.16
CA LEU A 35 15.23 3.41 39.97
C LEU A 35 14.27 4.52 40.43
N ALA A 36 12.98 4.37 40.15
CA ALA A 36 11.94 5.27 40.61
C ALA A 36 11.79 5.25 42.14
N VAL A 37 11.77 4.05 42.74
CA VAL A 37 11.61 3.89 44.16
C VAL A 37 12.86 4.36 44.91
N SER A 38 14.06 3.98 44.44
CA SER A 38 15.33 4.41 45.05
C SER A 38 15.58 5.89 44.90
N GLY A 39 15.28 6.47 43.73
CA GLY A 39 15.38 7.93 43.46
C GLY A 39 14.39 8.72 44.28
N GLY A 40 13.15 8.21 44.41
CA GLY A 40 12.14 8.81 45.26
C GLY A 40 12.54 8.76 46.77
N ALA A 41 13.04 7.60 47.20
CA ALA A 41 13.56 7.46 48.58
C ALA A 41 14.74 8.42 48.83
N LEU A 42 15.67 8.50 47.87
CA LEU A 42 16.83 9.40 47.99
C LEU A 42 16.42 10.88 47.94
N ALA A 43 15.40 11.26 47.19
CA ALA A 43 14.85 12.62 47.20
C ALA A 43 14.16 12.97 48.55
N ILE A 44 13.53 11.99 49.17
CA ILE A 44 12.82 12.21 50.47
C ILE A 44 13.80 12.15 51.65
N PHE A 45 14.65 11.14 51.70
CA PHE A 45 15.50 10.84 52.84
C PHE A 45 16.93 11.37 52.68
N GLY A 46 17.45 11.55 51.45
CA GLY A 46 18.81 12.00 51.18
C GLY A 46 19.16 13.34 51.84
N PRO A 47 18.37 14.38 51.67
CA PRO A 47 18.62 15.67 52.32
C PRO A 47 18.53 15.63 53.84
N TRP A 48 17.66 14.74 54.39
CA TRP A 48 17.57 14.54 55.84
C TRP A 48 18.81 13.80 56.37
N LEU A 49 19.30 12.77 55.64
CA LEU A 49 20.52 12.02 56.02
C LEU A 49 21.75 12.94 55.99
N LEU A 50 21.89 13.83 54.98
CA LEU A 50 22.98 14.80 54.86
C LEU A 50 22.93 15.85 56.00
N TYR A 51 21.74 16.23 56.42
CA TYR A 51 21.53 17.13 57.56
C TYR A 51 21.94 16.45 58.86
N VAL A 52 21.54 15.20 59.08
CA VAL A 52 21.86 14.44 60.32
C VAL A 52 23.37 14.11 60.43
N THR A 53 24.05 13.91 59.29
CA THR A 53 25.50 13.67 59.26
C THR A 53 26.34 14.93 59.32
N GLY A 54 25.71 16.12 59.39
CA GLY A 54 26.43 17.39 59.52
C GLY A 54 27.13 17.90 58.28
N LEU A 55 26.84 17.32 57.11
CA LEU A 55 27.41 17.68 55.82
C LEU A 55 26.73 18.89 55.15
N THR A 56 25.50 19.21 55.58
CA THR A 56 24.75 20.39 55.11
C THR A 56 24.03 21.07 56.27
N GLY A 57 24.02 22.42 56.28
CA GLY A 57 23.45 23.20 57.40
C GLY A 57 21.96 23.40 57.39
N GLU A 58 21.26 23.07 56.29
CA GLU A 58 19.79 23.19 56.13
C GLU A 58 19.27 22.09 55.20
N THR A 59 18.01 21.69 55.39
CA THR A 59 17.29 20.79 54.46
C THR A 59 16.94 21.57 53.21
N ASP A 60 17.81 21.51 52.23
CA ASP A 60 17.67 22.28 50.99
C ASP A 60 16.57 21.71 50.12
N ALA A 61 15.47 22.44 49.98
CA ALA A 61 14.37 22.10 49.10
C ALA A 61 14.82 22.01 47.64
N ASN A 62 15.86 22.75 47.28
CA ASN A 62 16.44 22.74 45.95
C ASN A 62 17.17 21.41 45.66
N LEU A 63 17.84 20.82 46.66
CA LEU A 63 18.50 19.52 46.52
C LEU A 63 17.50 18.40 46.25
N ARG A 64 16.33 18.42 46.90
CA ARG A 64 15.24 17.48 46.64
C ARG A 64 14.73 17.59 45.20
N LEU A 65 14.57 18.84 44.75
CA LEU A 65 14.09 19.13 43.40
C LEU A 65 15.11 18.67 42.35
N HIS A 66 16.42 18.87 42.58
CA HIS A 66 17.48 18.41 41.69
C HIS A 66 17.56 16.89 41.61
N ILE A 67 17.46 16.16 42.75
CA ILE A 67 17.44 14.71 42.77
C ILE A 67 16.21 14.17 42.03
N LEU A 68 15.06 14.83 42.19
CA LEU A 68 13.82 14.47 41.53
C LEU A 68 13.90 14.73 40.01
N TYR A 69 14.52 15.82 39.60
CA TYR A 69 14.77 16.11 38.18
C TYR A 69 15.77 15.14 37.56
N VAL A 70 16.87 14.81 38.25
CA VAL A 70 17.85 13.86 37.74
C VAL A 70 17.25 12.45 37.62
N THR A 71 16.51 11.99 38.63
CA THR A 71 15.85 10.67 38.58
C THR A 71 14.72 10.65 37.57
N GLY A 72 13.88 11.68 37.51
CA GLY A 72 12.83 11.82 36.51
C GLY A 72 13.38 11.89 35.08
N GLY A 73 14.44 12.67 34.90
CA GLY A 73 15.17 12.74 33.64
C GLY A 73 15.77 11.40 33.22
N THR A 74 16.39 10.69 34.17
CA THR A 74 16.98 9.35 33.91
C THR A 74 15.89 8.35 33.52
N ILE A 75 14.75 8.36 34.23
CA ILE A 75 13.60 7.49 33.90
C ILE A 75 13.04 7.82 32.53
N ALA A 76 12.91 9.12 32.20
CA ALA A 76 12.44 9.56 30.89
C ALA A 76 13.39 9.13 29.76
N VAL A 77 14.72 9.28 29.99
CA VAL A 77 15.73 8.83 29.02
C VAL A 77 15.68 7.31 28.84
N LEU A 78 15.60 6.55 29.96
CA LEU A 78 15.48 5.09 29.90
C LEU A 78 14.17 4.65 29.22
N GLY A 79 13.06 5.38 29.46
CA GLY A 79 11.79 5.16 28.76
C GLY A 79 11.89 5.40 27.26
N LEU A 80 12.60 6.46 26.86
CA LEU A 80 12.91 6.75 25.45
C LEU A 80 13.81 5.68 24.83
N VAL A 81 14.83 5.20 25.56
CA VAL A 81 15.71 4.09 25.15
C VAL A 81 14.91 2.81 24.93
N GLU A 82 13.98 2.49 25.83
CA GLU A 82 13.13 1.29 25.68
C GLU A 82 12.12 1.45 24.55
N THR A 83 11.58 2.64 24.35
CA THR A 83 10.71 2.95 23.18
C THR A 83 11.51 2.81 21.88
N HIS A 84 12.75 3.33 21.88
CA HIS A 84 13.64 3.17 20.74
C HIS A 84 14.01 1.70 20.50
N ARG A 85 14.28 0.93 21.57
CA ARG A 85 14.56 -0.50 21.49
C ARG A 85 13.36 -1.30 20.98
N LYS A 86 12.13 -0.97 21.45
CA LYS A 86 10.91 -1.56 20.89
C LYS A 86 10.75 -1.23 19.43
N ASN A 87 10.93 0.03 19.05
CA ASN A 87 10.92 0.44 17.64
C ASN A 87 11.98 -0.29 16.82
N THR A 88 13.20 -0.52 17.37
CA THR A 88 14.25 -1.28 16.69
C THR A 88 13.88 -2.77 16.59
N THR A 89 13.25 -3.33 17.61
CA THR A 89 12.79 -4.73 17.58
C THR A 89 11.63 -4.91 16.60
N ASP A 90 10.72 -3.95 16.56
CA ASP A 90 9.63 -3.94 15.58
C ASP A 90 10.15 -3.71 14.16
N ARG A 91 11.21 -2.91 13.99
CA ARG A 91 11.95 -2.76 12.72
C ARG A 91 12.67 -4.04 12.31
N ILE A 92 13.31 -4.74 13.26
CA ILE A 92 13.95 -6.05 12.99
C ILE A 92 12.89 -7.11 12.61
N LYS A 93 11.71 -7.06 13.23
CA LYS A 93 10.57 -7.90 12.82
C LYS A 93 10.07 -7.50 11.44
N ALA A 94 9.93 -6.19 11.18
CA ALA A 94 9.57 -5.67 9.87
C ALA A 94 10.61 -6.03 8.80
N ASP A 95 11.92 -5.98 9.13
CA ASP A 95 13.00 -6.43 8.24
C ASP A 95 12.94 -7.94 8.00
N ALA A 96 12.60 -8.74 9.03
CA ALA A 96 12.38 -10.18 8.87
C ALA A 96 11.12 -10.46 8.01
N ASP A 97 10.06 -9.68 8.19
CA ASP A 97 8.85 -9.75 7.36
C ASP A 97 9.14 -9.29 5.92
N ILE A 98 9.99 -8.27 5.75
CA ILE A 98 10.50 -7.84 4.43
C ILE A 98 11.34 -8.95 3.79
N GLN A 99 12.21 -9.60 4.54
CA GLN A 99 13.00 -10.75 4.03
C GLN A 99 12.09 -11.94 3.67
N ASN A 100 11.09 -12.23 4.50
CA ASN A 100 10.09 -13.26 4.20
C ASN A 100 9.24 -12.88 3.00
N TYR A 101 8.90 -11.59 2.86
CA TYR A 101 8.20 -11.06 1.71
C TYR A 101 9.07 -11.12 0.45
N GLN A 102 10.35 -10.74 0.54
CA GLN A 102 11.31 -10.88 -0.56
C GLN A 102 11.51 -12.34 -0.95
N ALA A 103 11.58 -13.26 0.03
CA ALA A 103 11.62 -14.69 -0.21
C ALA A 103 10.32 -15.21 -0.87
N SER A 104 9.16 -14.69 -0.45
CA SER A 104 7.86 -15.00 -1.06
C SER A 104 7.77 -14.44 -2.48
N GLN A 105 8.22 -13.22 -2.72
CA GLN A 105 8.32 -12.62 -4.06
C GLN A 105 9.29 -13.40 -4.96
N ALA A 106 10.45 -13.81 -4.42
CA ALA A 106 11.39 -14.66 -5.15
C ALA A 106 10.79 -16.03 -5.46
N HIS A 107 9.96 -16.58 -4.57
CA HIS A 107 9.23 -17.83 -4.80
C HIS A 107 8.11 -17.65 -5.81
N GLN A 108 7.35 -16.55 -5.77
CA GLN A 108 6.33 -16.22 -6.78
C GLN A 108 6.98 -15.95 -8.14
N ALA A 109 8.12 -15.25 -8.19
CA ALA A 109 8.89 -15.07 -9.43
C ALA A 109 9.40 -16.40 -9.99
N LYS A 110 9.83 -17.34 -9.13
CA LYS A 110 10.19 -18.70 -9.55
C LYS A 110 8.97 -19.49 -10.03
N THR A 111 7.83 -19.38 -9.36
CA THR A 111 6.58 -20.07 -9.77
C THR A 111 6.05 -19.48 -11.07
N LEU A 112 6.12 -18.16 -11.25
CA LEU A 112 5.80 -17.49 -12.52
C LEU A 112 6.80 -17.83 -13.63
N ALA A 113 8.09 -17.93 -13.29
CA ALA A 113 9.12 -18.43 -14.22
C ALA A 113 8.89 -19.90 -14.60
N GLU A 114 8.44 -20.72 -13.64
CA GLU A 114 8.08 -22.12 -13.84
C GLU A 114 6.79 -22.25 -14.67
N GLN A 115 5.77 -21.43 -14.38
CA GLN A 115 4.54 -21.36 -15.20
C GLN A 115 4.84 -20.80 -16.60
N ALA A 116 5.70 -19.79 -16.70
CA ALA A 116 6.17 -19.27 -17.98
C ALA A 116 6.98 -20.35 -18.73
N ARG A 117 7.72 -21.18 -18.00
CA ARG A 117 8.47 -22.31 -18.56
C ARG A 117 7.54 -23.43 -19.05
N GLN A 118 6.53 -23.81 -18.22
CA GLN A 118 5.48 -24.77 -18.63
C GLN A 118 4.62 -24.20 -19.77
N PHE A 119 4.33 -22.91 -19.70
CA PHE A 119 3.65 -22.20 -20.79
C PHE A 119 4.53 -22.15 -22.05
N THR A 120 5.85 -21.96 -21.87
CA THR A 120 6.83 -22.05 -22.97
C THR A 120 6.88 -23.44 -23.58
N GLU A 121 6.91 -24.48 -22.73
CA GLU A 121 6.88 -25.85 -23.18
C GLU A 121 5.55 -26.22 -23.90
N THR A 122 4.43 -25.69 -23.43
CA THR A 122 3.12 -25.94 -24.06
C THR A 122 3.05 -25.28 -25.44
N ILE A 123 3.55 -24.07 -25.56
CA ILE A 123 3.62 -23.34 -26.84
C ILE A 123 4.66 -24.00 -27.80
N GLU A 124 5.78 -24.50 -27.30
CA GLU A 124 6.73 -25.22 -28.11
C GLU A 124 6.14 -26.53 -28.69
N LYS A 125 5.38 -27.27 -27.88
CA LYS A 125 4.65 -28.46 -28.33
C LYS A 125 3.55 -28.14 -29.36
N GLU A 126 2.82 -27.05 -29.18
CA GLU A 126 1.85 -26.59 -30.19
C GLU A 126 2.52 -26.09 -31.46
N ARG A 127 3.67 -25.43 -31.36
CA ARG A 127 4.48 -25.02 -32.52
C ARG A 127 5.07 -26.21 -33.29
N GLU A 128 5.45 -27.26 -32.62
CA GLU A 128 5.87 -28.48 -33.29
C GLU A 128 4.73 -29.15 -34.10
N LYS A 129 3.48 -29.02 -33.64
CA LYS A 129 2.29 -29.43 -34.43
C LYS A 129 2.05 -28.54 -35.64
N ILE A 130 2.34 -27.27 -35.53
CA ILE A 130 2.21 -26.29 -36.62
C ILE A 130 3.39 -26.38 -37.59
N LYS A 131 4.54 -26.95 -37.13
CA LYS A 131 5.77 -27.13 -37.92
C LYS A 131 5.62 -28.03 -39.14
N THR A 132 4.54 -28.75 -39.26
CA THR A 132 4.38 -29.65 -40.38
C THR A 132 3.98 -28.98 -41.71
N ASP A 133 3.56 -27.72 -41.72
CA ASP A 133 2.87 -27.18 -42.90
C ASP A 133 3.34 -25.84 -43.48
N LYS A 134 4.36 -25.17 -42.99
CA LYS A 134 4.82 -23.92 -43.63
C LYS A 134 6.31 -23.63 -43.54
N ASP A 135 6.79 -22.89 -44.52
CA ASP A 135 8.19 -22.54 -44.81
C ASP A 135 9.08 -22.27 -43.56
N LYS A 136 10.22 -22.96 -43.60
CA LYS A 136 11.19 -23.00 -42.49
C LYS A 136 11.74 -21.62 -42.05
N ASN A 137 11.87 -20.71 -43.01
CA ASN A 137 12.50 -19.41 -42.76
C ASN A 137 11.60 -18.42 -41.99
N GLU A 138 10.28 -18.39 -42.25
CA GLU A 138 9.35 -17.53 -41.49
C GLU A 138 9.16 -18.07 -40.06
N ARG A 139 9.22 -19.41 -39.92
CA ARG A 139 9.10 -20.07 -38.62
C ARG A 139 10.24 -19.72 -37.67
N ASP A 140 11.48 -19.73 -38.18
CA ASP A 140 12.65 -19.48 -37.36
C ASP A 140 12.72 -17.99 -36.93
N HIS A 141 12.30 -17.06 -37.80
CA HIS A 141 12.22 -15.64 -37.48
C HIS A 141 11.16 -15.36 -36.42
N THR A 142 9.94 -15.90 -36.59
CA THR A 142 8.86 -15.81 -35.61
C THR A 142 9.29 -16.37 -34.24
N ARG A 143 9.98 -17.53 -34.25
CA ARG A 143 10.49 -18.16 -33.02
C ARG A 143 11.52 -17.30 -32.31
N LEU A 144 12.43 -16.66 -33.05
CA LEU A 144 13.44 -15.76 -32.48
C LEU A 144 12.82 -14.52 -31.85
N VAL A 145 11.87 -13.87 -32.53
CA VAL A 145 11.17 -12.68 -32.01
C VAL A 145 10.42 -12.99 -30.71
N HIS A 146 9.70 -14.12 -30.68
CA HIS A 146 8.95 -14.50 -29.47
C HIS A 146 9.88 -14.92 -28.32
N ALA A 147 10.98 -15.60 -28.60
CA ALA A 147 11.97 -15.96 -27.58
C ALA A 147 12.63 -14.72 -26.99
N GLU A 148 12.94 -13.73 -27.82
CA GLU A 148 13.49 -12.44 -27.38
C GLU A 148 12.49 -11.69 -26.48
N ARG A 149 11.21 -11.57 -26.87
CA ARG A 149 10.18 -10.92 -26.06
C ARG A 149 10.02 -11.58 -24.69
N ARG A 150 10.07 -12.92 -24.64
CA ARG A 150 9.99 -13.67 -23.38
C ARG A 150 11.21 -13.50 -22.50
N SER A 151 12.38 -13.49 -23.09
CA SER A 151 13.62 -13.19 -22.37
C SER A 151 13.53 -11.79 -21.76
N ARG A 152 13.07 -10.80 -22.53
CA ARG A 152 12.84 -9.44 -22.05
C ARG A 152 11.77 -9.38 -20.96
N TYR A 153 10.68 -10.14 -21.10
CA TYR A 153 9.64 -10.24 -20.08
C TYR A 153 10.20 -10.79 -18.77
N THR A 154 10.91 -11.91 -18.80
CA THR A 154 11.51 -12.51 -17.59
C THR A 154 12.48 -11.53 -16.94
N THR A 155 13.36 -10.91 -17.73
CA THR A 155 14.28 -9.91 -17.22
C THR A 155 13.55 -8.70 -16.62
N ALA A 156 12.45 -8.24 -17.23
CA ALA A 156 11.65 -7.14 -16.72
C ALA A 156 10.96 -7.48 -15.40
N ILE A 157 10.45 -8.72 -15.25
CA ILE A 157 9.90 -9.21 -13.98
C ILE A 157 10.98 -9.30 -12.90
N GLU A 158 12.18 -9.77 -13.23
CA GLU A 158 13.32 -9.77 -12.30
C GLU A 158 13.70 -8.34 -11.91
N GLN A 159 13.68 -7.41 -12.85
CA GLN A 159 13.93 -5.98 -12.60
C GLN A 159 12.90 -5.37 -11.65
N LEU A 160 11.62 -5.76 -11.75
CA LEU A 160 10.58 -5.31 -10.81
C LEU A 160 10.84 -5.75 -9.37
N SER A 161 11.55 -6.83 -9.17
CA SER A 161 11.93 -7.37 -7.85
C SER A 161 13.22 -6.75 -7.30
N SER A 162 13.83 -5.78 -8.00
CA SER A 162 15.08 -5.14 -7.57
C SER A 162 14.87 -4.18 -6.40
N ASP A 163 15.83 -4.11 -5.50
CA ASP A 163 15.84 -3.11 -4.41
C ASP A 163 16.00 -1.67 -4.94
N LYS A 164 16.56 -1.50 -6.15
CA LYS A 164 16.80 -0.19 -6.75
C LYS A 164 15.61 0.28 -7.59
N ALA A 165 14.99 1.38 -7.23
CA ALA A 165 13.86 1.98 -7.94
C ALA A 165 14.15 2.23 -9.43
N SER A 166 15.36 2.66 -9.78
CA SER A 166 15.75 2.90 -11.16
C SER A 166 15.73 1.62 -12.01
N ILE A 167 16.06 0.46 -11.42
CA ILE A 167 15.99 -0.84 -12.11
C ILE A 167 14.51 -1.26 -12.22
N ARG A 168 13.71 -1.10 -11.15
CA ARG A 168 12.26 -1.37 -11.20
C ARG A 168 11.56 -0.57 -12.29
N LEU A 169 11.89 0.74 -12.41
CA LEU A 169 11.38 1.60 -13.49
C LEU A 169 11.76 1.07 -14.88
N GLY A 170 12.99 0.60 -15.06
CA GLY A 170 13.42 -0.06 -16.29
C GLY A 170 12.55 -1.26 -16.63
N GLY A 171 12.22 -2.08 -15.62
CA GLY A 171 11.28 -3.21 -15.73
C GLY A 171 9.90 -2.76 -16.18
N VAL A 172 9.34 -1.71 -15.55
CA VAL A 172 8.02 -1.14 -15.90
C VAL A 172 8.00 -0.74 -17.39
N TYR A 173 8.94 0.09 -17.83
CA TYR A 173 8.95 0.56 -19.22
C TYR A 173 9.19 -0.58 -20.23
N THR A 174 9.97 -1.59 -19.84
CA THR A 174 10.15 -2.78 -20.68
C THR A 174 8.85 -3.57 -20.83
N LEU A 175 8.09 -3.73 -19.73
CA LEU A 175 6.79 -4.40 -19.75
C LEU A 175 5.75 -3.63 -20.58
N VAL A 176 5.70 -2.31 -20.41
CA VAL A 176 4.83 -1.42 -21.21
C VAL A 176 5.14 -1.57 -22.70
N GLY A 177 6.41 -1.46 -23.10
CA GLY A 177 6.82 -1.64 -24.49
C GLY A 177 6.49 -3.03 -25.04
N LEU A 178 6.57 -4.06 -24.20
CA LEU A 178 6.18 -5.42 -24.59
C LEU A 178 4.68 -5.57 -24.86
N VAL A 179 3.81 -4.90 -24.09
CA VAL A 179 2.35 -4.89 -24.36
C VAL A 179 2.10 -4.31 -25.75
N ASP A 180 2.69 -3.17 -26.07
CA ASP A 180 2.52 -2.52 -27.36
C ASP A 180 3.06 -3.36 -28.52
N GLU A 181 4.23 -4.01 -28.32
CA GLU A 181 4.81 -4.92 -29.28
C GLU A 181 3.91 -6.14 -29.52
N TRP A 182 3.25 -6.70 -28.48
CA TRP A 182 2.31 -7.79 -28.63
C TRP A 182 1.06 -7.36 -29.38
N LEU A 183 0.49 -6.21 -29.03
CA LEU A 183 -0.72 -5.70 -29.70
C LEU A 183 -0.47 -5.38 -31.20
N ALA A 184 0.71 -4.89 -31.51
CA ALA A 184 1.09 -4.52 -32.89
C ALA A 184 1.46 -5.69 -33.78
N ASP A 185 1.66 -6.89 -33.22
CA ASP A 185 2.20 -8.04 -33.95
C ASP A 185 1.12 -8.85 -34.71
N ASP A 186 0.57 -8.25 -35.74
CA ASP A 186 -0.39 -8.90 -36.64
C ASP A 186 0.24 -9.94 -37.59
N LYS A 187 1.57 -9.87 -37.78
CA LYS A 187 2.32 -10.78 -38.68
C LYS A 187 2.56 -12.13 -38.08
N THR A 188 2.98 -12.18 -36.81
CA THR A 188 3.32 -13.45 -36.16
C THR A 188 2.14 -14.00 -35.37
N ILE A 189 1.21 -13.16 -34.93
CA ILE A 189 -0.05 -13.55 -34.28
C ILE A 189 -1.21 -12.82 -34.97
N PRO A 190 -1.81 -13.41 -36.02
CA PRO A 190 -2.93 -12.78 -36.71
C PRO A 190 -4.19 -12.57 -35.85
N ASN A 191 -4.40 -13.43 -34.85
CA ASN A 191 -5.56 -13.37 -33.97
C ASN A 191 -5.41 -12.28 -32.93
N VAL A 192 -6.29 -11.27 -32.98
CA VAL A 192 -6.33 -10.12 -32.05
C VAL A 192 -6.50 -10.58 -30.60
N GLU A 193 -7.36 -11.59 -30.36
CA GLU A 193 -7.62 -12.10 -29.01
C GLU A 193 -6.37 -12.77 -28.39
N GLU A 194 -5.55 -13.43 -29.21
CA GLU A 194 -4.30 -14.02 -28.73
C GLU A 194 -3.29 -12.94 -28.39
N ARG A 195 -3.15 -11.90 -29.21
CA ARG A 195 -2.31 -10.74 -28.91
C ARG A 195 -2.74 -10.07 -27.60
N ARG A 196 -4.06 -9.90 -27.43
CA ARG A 196 -4.63 -9.31 -26.21
C ARG A 196 -4.35 -10.17 -24.98
N LYS A 197 -4.43 -11.49 -25.08
CA LYS A 197 -4.10 -12.40 -23.96
C LYS A 197 -2.66 -12.25 -23.49
N GLU A 198 -1.70 -12.13 -24.42
CA GLU A 198 -0.29 -11.92 -24.06
C GLU A 198 -0.11 -10.55 -23.35
N GLY A 199 -0.74 -9.49 -23.86
CA GLY A 199 -0.74 -8.19 -23.21
C GLY A 199 -1.41 -8.22 -21.83
N GLN A 200 -2.55 -8.93 -21.70
CA GLN A 200 -3.27 -9.05 -20.42
C GLN A 200 -2.41 -9.68 -19.31
N VAL A 201 -1.55 -10.66 -19.65
CA VAL A 201 -0.63 -11.24 -18.65
C VAL A 201 0.30 -10.18 -18.08
N ILE A 202 0.79 -9.28 -18.94
CA ILE A 202 1.68 -8.18 -18.50
C ILE A 202 0.90 -7.16 -17.67
N ILE A 203 -0.30 -6.77 -18.11
CA ILE A 203 -1.18 -5.87 -17.36
C ILE A 203 -1.49 -6.45 -15.98
N ASN A 204 -1.79 -7.75 -15.90
CA ASN A 204 -2.03 -8.43 -14.62
C ASN A 204 -0.81 -8.34 -13.68
N ASN A 205 0.42 -8.43 -14.21
CA ASN A 205 1.63 -8.28 -13.39
C ASN A 205 1.83 -6.84 -12.91
N LEU A 206 1.55 -5.84 -13.76
CA LEU A 206 1.60 -4.43 -13.36
C LEU A 206 0.55 -4.13 -12.27
N CYS A 207 -0.67 -4.64 -12.42
CA CYS A 207 -1.71 -4.54 -11.41
C CYS A 207 -1.33 -5.28 -10.12
N ALA A 208 -0.73 -6.48 -10.22
CA ALA A 208 -0.25 -7.23 -9.08
C ALA A 208 0.87 -6.48 -8.30
N TYR A 209 1.76 -5.79 -9.03
CA TYR A 209 2.75 -4.92 -8.40
C TYR A 209 2.09 -3.79 -7.59
N ILE A 210 1.07 -3.14 -8.13
CA ILE A 210 0.30 -2.10 -7.43
C ILE A 210 -0.39 -2.65 -6.17
N ARG A 211 -0.91 -3.88 -6.23
CA ARG A 211 -1.55 -4.56 -5.10
C ARG A 211 -0.58 -5.11 -4.07
N SER A 212 0.70 -5.24 -4.44
CA SER A 212 1.69 -5.79 -3.52
C SER A 212 1.81 -4.93 -2.26
N PRO A 213 1.82 -5.53 -1.05
CA PRO A 213 1.97 -4.77 0.19
C PRO A 213 3.33 -4.05 0.21
N PHE A 214 3.32 -2.85 0.76
CA PHE A 214 4.52 -2.08 1.02
C PHE A 214 4.44 -1.50 2.43
N LEU A 215 5.28 -1.99 3.33
CA LEU A 215 5.16 -1.72 4.77
C LEU A 215 5.17 -0.22 5.11
N LEU A 216 5.99 0.59 4.41
CA LEU A 216 6.06 2.02 4.65
C LEU A 216 4.81 2.79 4.17
N ALA A 217 3.92 2.15 3.40
CA ALA A 217 2.69 2.77 2.94
C ALA A 217 1.76 3.14 4.10
N GLU A 218 1.74 2.35 5.18
CA GLU A 218 0.95 2.61 6.39
C GLU A 218 1.44 3.86 7.14
N HIS A 219 2.73 4.15 7.04
CA HIS A 219 3.36 5.33 7.65
C HIS A 219 3.55 6.51 6.68
N ALA A 220 2.96 6.43 5.47
CA ALA A 220 3.18 7.43 4.43
C ALA A 220 2.78 8.86 4.86
N GLU A 221 1.74 9.03 5.67
CA GLU A 221 1.33 10.34 6.18
C GLU A 221 2.36 10.91 7.15
N GLN A 222 2.90 10.07 8.03
CA GLN A 222 3.92 10.47 9.00
C GLN A 222 5.26 10.79 8.32
N LEU A 223 5.62 10.02 7.29
CA LEU A 223 6.85 10.22 6.51
C LEU A 223 6.78 11.46 5.59
N ASP A 224 5.58 11.90 5.21
CA ASP A 224 5.39 13.13 4.43
C ASP A 224 5.55 14.39 5.27
N GLU A 225 5.28 14.30 6.57
CA GLU A 225 5.50 15.41 7.48
C GLU A 225 7.01 15.72 7.62
N PRO A 226 7.37 16.98 7.87
CA PRO A 226 8.75 17.30 8.20
C PRO A 226 9.12 16.62 9.51
N TYR A 227 10.32 16.06 9.57
CA TYR A 227 10.86 15.48 10.81
C TYR A 227 10.66 16.47 11.96
N ALA A 228 9.93 16.04 12.99
CA ALA A 228 9.36 16.94 14.00
C ALA A 228 10.43 17.80 14.70
N LYS A 229 10.48 19.07 14.36
CA LYS A 229 11.34 20.06 15.03
C LYS A 229 11.05 20.19 16.53
N ASP A 230 9.87 19.78 16.96
CA ASP A 230 9.44 19.86 18.37
C ASP A 230 10.14 18.80 19.24
N LEU A 231 10.54 17.67 18.67
CA LEU A 231 11.43 16.72 19.35
C LEU A 231 12.82 17.32 19.61
N GLN A 232 13.30 18.26 18.77
CA GLN A 232 14.57 18.95 18.97
C GLN A 232 14.57 19.90 20.18
N LYS A 233 13.44 20.52 20.48
CA LYS A 233 13.35 21.51 21.59
C LYS A 233 13.27 20.86 22.95
N ASN A 234 12.77 19.62 23.04
CA ASN A 234 12.57 18.89 24.30
C ASN A 234 13.59 17.75 24.48
N PHE A 235 14.55 17.63 23.58
CA PHE A 235 15.53 16.56 23.61
C PHE A 235 16.77 17.00 24.39
N ASP A 236 16.79 16.65 25.68
CA ASP A 236 17.97 16.79 26.57
C ASP A 236 18.78 15.49 26.57
N GLY A 237 18.83 14.81 25.45
CA GLY A 237 19.36 13.48 25.31
C GLY A 237 20.56 13.37 24.36
N ASP A 238 20.98 12.17 24.13
CA ASP A 238 22.12 11.77 23.32
C ASP A 238 21.96 12.26 21.86
N ILE A 239 22.77 13.25 21.48
CA ILE A 239 22.79 13.86 20.13
C ILE A 239 23.09 12.80 19.05
N GLU A 240 23.87 11.76 19.36
CA GLU A 240 24.19 10.70 18.42
C GLU A 240 22.95 9.90 18.03
N LYS A 241 22.15 9.48 19.03
CA LYS A 241 20.86 8.78 18.79
C LYS A 241 19.87 9.63 17.99
N PHE A 242 19.79 10.93 18.28
CA PHE A 242 18.94 11.82 17.51
C PHE A 242 19.35 11.88 16.03
N ASN A 243 20.64 11.92 15.75
CA ASN A 243 21.15 11.92 14.38
C ASN A 243 20.89 10.58 13.68
N GLU A 244 21.01 9.46 14.39
CA GLU A 244 20.64 8.13 13.89
C GLU A 244 19.16 8.05 13.55
N ASP A 245 18.26 8.45 14.43
CA ASP A 245 16.81 8.45 14.19
C ASP A 245 16.43 9.32 12.99
N LYS A 246 17.04 10.51 12.88
CA LYS A 246 16.87 11.39 11.73
C LYS A 246 17.36 10.76 10.43
N GLN A 247 18.43 10.02 10.49
CA GLN A 247 18.96 9.31 9.33
C GLN A 247 18.05 8.16 8.91
N TYR A 248 17.53 7.38 9.86
CA TYR A 248 16.54 6.33 9.58
C TYR A 248 15.26 6.90 8.97
N PHE A 249 14.71 7.97 9.54
CA PHE A 249 13.55 8.66 8.98
C PHE A 249 13.80 9.12 7.54
N ALA A 250 14.97 9.69 7.27
CA ALA A 250 15.33 10.14 5.92
C ALA A 250 15.47 8.97 4.94
N GLN A 251 15.98 7.83 5.38
CA GLN A 251 16.08 6.60 4.57
C GLN A 251 14.70 6.02 4.26
N GLU A 252 13.82 5.91 5.27
CA GLU A 252 12.45 5.42 5.09
C GLU A 252 11.64 6.34 4.15
N LYS A 253 11.79 7.66 4.33
CA LYS A 253 11.17 8.65 3.45
C LYS A 253 11.68 8.53 2.00
N ALA A 254 12.96 8.32 1.81
CA ALA A 254 13.55 8.10 0.49
C ALA A 254 13.03 6.81 -0.14
N ALA A 255 12.97 5.72 0.61
CA ALA A 255 12.45 4.44 0.14
C ALA A 255 10.94 4.54 -0.21
N LEU A 256 10.15 5.27 0.59
CA LEU A 256 8.75 5.55 0.30
C LEU A 256 8.59 6.34 -1.01
N GLU A 257 9.41 7.36 -1.21
CA GLU A 257 9.36 8.19 -2.41
C GLU A 257 9.80 7.42 -3.65
N GLU A 258 10.83 6.58 -3.55
CA GLU A 258 11.24 5.68 -4.62
C GLU A 258 10.12 4.74 -5.05
N GLU A 259 9.42 4.13 -4.09
CA GLU A 259 8.30 3.24 -4.40
C GLU A 259 7.10 3.99 -4.98
N ARG A 260 6.82 5.21 -4.48
CA ARG A 260 5.82 6.11 -5.09
C ARG A 260 6.10 6.35 -6.57
N GLN A 261 7.34 6.67 -6.90
CA GLN A 261 7.74 6.94 -8.29
C GLN A 261 7.49 5.74 -9.19
N VAL A 262 7.82 4.53 -8.71
CA VAL A 262 7.59 3.30 -9.49
C VAL A 262 6.09 3.08 -9.72
N ARG A 263 5.28 3.11 -8.65
CA ARG A 263 3.83 2.88 -8.75
C ARG A 263 3.11 3.96 -9.54
N GLN A 264 3.48 5.22 -9.34
CA GLN A 264 2.94 6.33 -10.12
C GLN A 264 3.31 6.22 -11.61
N SER A 265 4.50 5.72 -11.92
CA SER A 265 4.89 5.47 -13.31
C SER A 265 4.02 4.39 -13.95
N ILE A 266 3.71 3.31 -13.24
CA ILE A 266 2.78 2.29 -13.73
C ILE A 266 1.40 2.89 -14.01
N ILE A 267 0.83 3.65 -13.06
CA ILE A 267 -0.48 4.29 -13.23
C ILE A 267 -0.45 5.31 -14.38
N LYS A 268 0.63 6.07 -14.50
CA LYS A 268 0.83 7.03 -15.58
C LYS A 268 0.83 6.37 -16.95
N GLU A 269 1.60 5.28 -17.11
CA GLU A 269 1.66 4.54 -18.37
C GLU A 269 0.28 3.95 -18.72
N ILE A 270 -0.40 3.32 -17.76
CA ILE A 270 -1.77 2.82 -17.95
C ILE A 270 -2.68 3.96 -18.42
N ARG A 271 -2.66 5.12 -17.73
CA ARG A 271 -3.49 6.28 -18.09
C ARG A 271 -3.17 6.81 -19.49
N GLU A 272 -1.89 6.92 -19.85
CA GLU A 272 -1.48 7.42 -21.16
C GLU A 272 -2.00 6.54 -22.28
N HIS A 273 -1.95 5.22 -22.11
CA HIS A 273 -2.48 4.27 -23.09
C HIS A 273 -4.02 4.16 -23.06
N LEU A 274 -4.68 4.55 -21.97
CA LEU A 274 -6.13 4.66 -21.85
C LEU A 274 -6.67 6.01 -22.32
N SER A 275 -5.81 6.95 -22.69
CA SER A 275 -6.24 8.28 -23.14
C SER A 275 -7.03 8.19 -24.45
N LYS A 276 -8.17 8.91 -24.52
CA LYS A 276 -9.04 8.99 -25.69
C LYS A 276 -8.34 9.47 -26.99
N ASN A 277 -7.13 10.00 -26.86
CA ASN A 277 -6.33 10.49 -28.00
C ASN A 277 -5.40 9.44 -28.60
N TYR A 278 -5.32 8.24 -28.01
CA TYR A 278 -4.52 7.14 -28.56
C TYR A 278 -5.25 6.50 -29.76
N SER A 279 -4.51 6.14 -30.81
CA SER A 279 -5.11 5.54 -32.01
C SER A 279 -5.79 4.21 -31.68
N GLU A 280 -6.95 3.96 -32.27
CA GLU A 280 -7.78 2.77 -32.01
C GLU A 280 -7.05 1.43 -32.15
N SER A 281 -5.90 1.40 -32.82
CA SER A 281 -5.13 0.16 -33.09
C SER A 281 -4.19 -0.29 -31.97
N SER A 282 -3.96 0.58 -30.95
CA SER A 282 -3.03 0.27 -29.82
C SER A 282 -3.65 0.52 -28.46
N SER A 283 -4.98 0.58 -28.37
CA SER A 283 -5.68 0.93 -27.14
C SER A 283 -5.61 -0.21 -26.10
N TRP A 284 -5.14 0.12 -24.92
CA TRP A 284 -5.22 -0.75 -23.75
C TRP A 284 -6.63 -0.80 -23.12
N SER A 285 -7.60 -0.13 -23.75
CA SER A 285 -8.96 0.01 -23.25
C SER A 285 -9.70 -1.32 -23.08
N ASP A 286 -9.23 -2.37 -23.72
CA ASP A 286 -9.85 -3.69 -23.70
C ASP A 286 -9.26 -4.67 -22.70
N PHE A 287 -8.21 -4.26 -21.96
CA PHE A 287 -7.66 -5.07 -20.87
C PHE A 287 -8.48 -4.93 -19.60
N ASP A 288 -8.56 -6.01 -18.83
CA ASP A 288 -9.10 -5.99 -17.49
C ASP A 288 -8.05 -5.44 -16.50
N TYR A 289 -8.50 -4.60 -15.58
CA TYR A 289 -7.64 -3.97 -14.57
C TYR A 289 -8.11 -4.36 -13.17
N ASP A 290 -7.31 -5.15 -12.48
CA ASP A 290 -7.57 -5.58 -11.11
C ASP A 290 -6.65 -4.85 -10.12
N PHE A 291 -7.20 -3.82 -9.48
CA PHE A 291 -6.60 -3.07 -8.39
C PHE A 291 -7.24 -3.38 -7.03
N SER A 292 -7.90 -4.54 -6.92
CA SER A 292 -8.55 -4.94 -5.66
C SER A 292 -7.56 -4.96 -4.50
N HIS A 293 -7.99 -4.46 -3.34
CA HIS A 293 -7.16 -4.35 -2.13
C HIS A 293 -5.83 -3.58 -2.30
N ALA A 294 -5.68 -2.79 -3.36
CA ALA A 294 -4.49 -1.97 -3.56
C ALA A 294 -4.43 -0.83 -2.55
N HIS A 295 -3.25 -0.57 -2.00
CA HIS A 295 -3.00 0.61 -1.16
C HIS A 295 -2.33 1.71 -1.98
N PHE A 296 -3.12 2.73 -2.36
CA PHE A 296 -2.65 3.91 -3.09
C PHE A 296 -2.24 5.01 -2.11
N PHE A 297 -1.02 4.93 -1.59
CA PHE A 297 -0.42 5.92 -0.68
C PHE A 297 0.17 7.14 -1.42
N TYR A 298 -0.20 7.33 -2.68
CA TYR A 298 0.20 8.40 -3.59
C TYR A 298 -1.03 8.89 -4.38
N PRO A 299 -0.98 10.11 -4.96
CA PRO A 299 -2.05 10.59 -5.83
C PRO A 299 -2.23 9.70 -7.06
N VAL A 300 -3.46 9.34 -7.34
CA VAL A 300 -3.85 8.52 -8.50
C VAL A 300 -4.56 9.40 -9.52
N ASN A 301 -4.17 9.29 -10.78
CA ASN A 301 -4.70 10.09 -11.86
C ASN A 301 -5.14 9.21 -13.04
N PHE A 302 -6.46 9.09 -13.21
CA PHE A 302 -7.13 8.47 -14.35
C PHE A 302 -7.98 9.47 -15.15
N ILE A 303 -7.58 10.76 -15.12
CA ILE A 303 -8.30 11.81 -15.87
C ILE A 303 -8.38 11.46 -17.35
N ASN A 304 -9.61 11.53 -17.92
CA ASN A 304 -9.91 11.22 -19.31
C ASN A 304 -9.50 9.81 -19.78
N SER A 305 -9.30 8.87 -18.87
CA SER A 305 -9.05 7.47 -19.21
C SER A 305 -10.30 6.80 -19.79
N TYR A 306 -10.13 6.00 -20.83
CA TYR A 306 -11.21 5.26 -21.48
C TYR A 306 -11.02 3.76 -21.25
N PHE A 307 -11.83 3.18 -20.36
CA PHE A 307 -11.93 1.74 -20.12
C PHE A 307 -13.04 1.18 -21.01
N GLY A 308 -12.65 0.58 -22.12
CA GLY A 308 -13.55 0.12 -23.18
C GLY A 308 -14.32 -1.14 -22.78
N THR A 309 -13.91 -2.32 -23.26
CA THR A 309 -14.58 -3.58 -22.89
C THR A 309 -14.11 -4.16 -21.57
N SER A 310 -13.27 -3.45 -20.82
CA SER A 310 -12.60 -3.89 -19.61
C SER A 310 -13.51 -3.90 -18.38
N ILE A 311 -13.24 -4.85 -17.49
CA ILE A 311 -13.70 -4.83 -16.10
C ILE A 311 -12.62 -4.11 -15.28
N VAL A 312 -13.03 -3.12 -14.49
CA VAL A 312 -12.12 -2.39 -13.61
C VAL A 312 -12.54 -2.64 -12.18
N ASN A 313 -11.65 -3.28 -11.44
CA ASN A 313 -11.89 -3.70 -10.07
C ASN A 313 -10.99 -2.91 -9.10
N PHE A 314 -11.59 -2.06 -8.27
CA PHE A 314 -10.96 -1.36 -7.16
C PHE A 314 -11.46 -1.88 -5.80
N SER A 315 -12.24 -2.97 -5.75
CA SER A 315 -12.89 -3.42 -4.52
C SER A 315 -11.89 -3.58 -3.37
N GLY A 316 -12.23 -3.04 -2.20
CA GLY A 316 -11.36 -3.07 -1.02
C GLY A 316 -10.09 -2.24 -1.10
N ALA A 317 -9.88 -1.45 -2.16
CA ALA A 317 -8.70 -0.59 -2.26
C ALA A 317 -8.76 0.60 -1.30
N THR A 318 -7.60 1.10 -0.90
CA THR A 318 -7.46 2.29 -0.06
C THR A 318 -6.73 3.40 -0.81
N PHE A 319 -7.34 4.59 -0.90
CA PHE A 319 -6.74 5.79 -1.48
C PHE A 319 -6.47 6.80 -0.36
N THR A 320 -5.22 6.87 0.08
CA THR A 320 -4.84 7.82 1.15
C THR A 320 -4.59 9.23 0.63
N ARG A 321 -4.43 9.39 -0.67
CA ARG A 321 -4.22 10.67 -1.35
C ARG A 321 -5.35 10.92 -2.36
N ARG A 322 -5.24 12.02 -3.07
CA ARG A 322 -6.20 12.39 -4.11
C ARG A 322 -6.33 11.30 -5.18
N ALA A 323 -7.57 10.95 -5.51
CA ALA A 323 -7.94 10.02 -6.57
C ALA A 323 -8.76 10.77 -7.62
N ASP A 324 -8.20 10.98 -8.80
CA ASP A 324 -8.81 11.73 -9.90
C ASP A 324 -9.29 10.78 -11.01
N PHE A 325 -10.60 10.72 -11.17
CA PHE A 325 -11.28 10.02 -12.27
C PHE A 325 -12.03 10.98 -13.20
N ILE A 326 -11.67 12.28 -13.17
CA ILE A 326 -12.36 13.34 -13.93
C ILE A 326 -12.46 12.97 -15.41
N GLY A 327 -13.68 12.97 -15.95
CA GLY A 327 -13.94 12.68 -17.37
C GLY A 327 -13.56 11.25 -17.80
N ALA A 328 -13.21 10.36 -16.88
CA ALA A 328 -12.97 8.96 -17.19
C ALA A 328 -14.25 8.28 -17.72
N THR A 329 -14.09 7.21 -18.49
CA THR A 329 -15.22 6.47 -19.07
C THR A 329 -15.05 4.98 -18.77
N PHE A 330 -16.02 4.39 -18.08
CA PHE A 330 -16.14 2.98 -17.77
C PHE A 330 -17.33 2.41 -18.56
N THR A 331 -17.05 1.70 -19.65
CA THR A 331 -18.12 1.18 -20.52
C THR A 331 -18.71 -0.13 -20.06
N ARG A 332 -18.11 -0.76 -19.06
CA ARG A 332 -18.63 -1.96 -18.38
C ARG A 332 -18.78 -1.71 -16.89
N TYR A 333 -18.59 -2.73 -16.09
CA TYR A 333 -18.71 -2.69 -14.64
C TYR A 333 -17.43 -2.11 -14.02
N ALA A 334 -17.59 -1.08 -13.18
CA ALA A 334 -16.55 -0.50 -12.35
C ALA A 334 -16.87 -0.80 -10.88
N ASP A 335 -16.04 -1.60 -10.26
CA ASP A 335 -16.20 -2.03 -8.87
C ASP A 335 -15.40 -1.14 -7.93
N PHE A 336 -16.08 -0.30 -7.17
CA PHE A 336 -15.54 0.51 -6.08
C PHE A 336 -16.09 0.05 -4.72
N SER A 337 -16.66 -1.16 -4.63
CA SER A 337 -17.19 -1.66 -3.37
C SER A 337 -16.07 -1.80 -2.32
N TRP A 338 -16.37 -1.51 -1.06
CA TRP A 338 -15.43 -1.57 0.06
C TRP A 338 -14.21 -0.66 -0.05
N VAL A 339 -14.18 0.26 -1.01
CA VAL A 339 -13.08 1.20 -1.16
C VAL A 339 -13.05 2.20 -0.02
N THR A 340 -11.86 2.54 0.47
CA THR A 340 -11.67 3.61 1.45
C THR A 340 -10.95 4.80 0.80
N PHE A 341 -11.65 5.93 0.67
CA PHE A 341 -11.06 7.20 0.27
C PHE A 341 -10.77 8.05 1.50
N THR A 342 -9.54 8.04 1.99
CA THR A 342 -9.10 8.98 3.03
C THR A 342 -8.62 10.30 2.43
N GLY A 343 -8.29 10.30 1.12
CA GLY A 343 -8.04 11.47 0.30
C GLY A 343 -9.30 12.03 -0.39
N TYR A 344 -9.12 13.03 -1.24
CA TYR A 344 -10.16 13.57 -2.11
C TYR A 344 -10.47 12.62 -3.27
N ALA A 345 -11.74 12.30 -3.50
CA ALA A 345 -12.22 11.48 -4.61
C ALA A 345 -12.99 12.34 -5.63
N ASP A 346 -12.47 12.44 -6.85
CA ASP A 346 -13.05 13.24 -7.90
C ASP A 346 -13.55 12.39 -9.07
N PHE A 347 -14.86 12.24 -9.15
CA PHE A 347 -15.57 11.55 -10.22
C PHE A 347 -16.33 12.54 -11.12
N SER A 348 -15.95 13.83 -11.09
CA SER A 348 -16.66 14.82 -11.91
C SER A 348 -16.52 14.48 -13.39
N GLU A 349 -17.61 14.68 -14.15
CA GLU A 349 -17.71 14.38 -15.58
C GLU A 349 -17.42 12.92 -15.98
N THR A 350 -17.26 12.01 -15.00
CA THR A 350 -17.02 10.58 -15.25
C THR A 350 -18.26 9.93 -15.86
N THR A 351 -18.05 9.03 -16.82
CA THR A 351 -19.14 8.24 -17.43
C THR A 351 -19.04 6.78 -16.96
N PHE A 352 -20.12 6.29 -16.36
CA PHE A 352 -20.26 4.92 -15.91
C PHE A 352 -21.39 4.21 -16.65
N THR A 353 -21.13 3.03 -17.16
CA THR A 353 -22.23 2.14 -17.54
C THR A 353 -22.86 1.55 -16.29
N GLN A 354 -22.07 0.94 -15.43
CA GLN A 354 -22.49 0.40 -14.13
C GLN A 354 -21.37 0.62 -13.12
N ALA A 355 -21.70 1.11 -11.92
CA ALA A 355 -20.71 1.34 -10.86
C ALA A 355 -21.27 0.88 -9.52
N ASP A 356 -20.43 0.20 -8.74
CA ASP A 356 -20.73 -0.23 -7.38
C ASP A 356 -19.87 0.53 -6.38
N PHE A 357 -20.53 1.28 -5.50
CA PHE A 357 -19.92 2.01 -4.38
C PHE A 357 -20.44 1.47 -3.03
N SER A 358 -21.01 0.26 -2.99
CA SER A 358 -21.49 -0.32 -1.74
C SER A 358 -20.34 -0.52 -0.74
N SER A 359 -20.58 -0.22 0.53
CA SER A 359 -19.56 -0.21 1.60
C SER A 359 -18.37 0.73 1.36
N THR A 360 -18.41 1.58 0.34
CA THR A 360 -17.36 2.57 0.14
C THR A 360 -17.34 3.61 1.26
N THR A 361 -16.17 3.97 1.74
CA THR A 361 -15.97 4.95 2.80
C THR A 361 -15.35 6.22 2.23
N PHE A 362 -16.04 7.36 2.40
CA PHE A 362 -15.58 8.68 1.99
C PHE A 362 -15.29 9.54 3.22
N THR A 363 -14.02 9.80 3.52
CA THR A 363 -13.64 10.60 4.69
C THR A 363 -13.42 12.07 4.36
N ARG A 364 -13.33 12.43 3.09
CA ARG A 364 -13.08 13.80 2.61
C ARG A 364 -14.03 14.17 1.46
N ARG A 365 -13.70 15.27 0.78
CA ARG A 365 -14.46 15.74 -0.38
C ARG A 365 -14.66 14.64 -1.42
N THR A 366 -15.91 14.53 -1.89
CA THR A 366 -16.31 13.60 -2.94
C THR A 366 -17.15 14.35 -3.96
N ASP A 367 -16.77 14.27 -5.23
CA ASP A 367 -17.37 15.08 -6.30
C ASP A 367 -17.84 14.20 -7.45
N PHE A 368 -19.15 14.14 -7.68
CA PHE A 368 -19.79 13.48 -8.82
C PHE A 368 -20.42 14.52 -9.79
N SER A 369 -20.04 15.80 -9.70
CA SER A 369 -20.61 16.85 -10.53
C SER A 369 -20.47 16.53 -12.01
N GLY A 370 -21.59 16.56 -12.73
CA GLY A 370 -21.60 16.26 -14.16
C GLY A 370 -21.35 14.80 -14.54
N ALA A 371 -21.19 13.90 -13.56
CA ALA A 371 -21.05 12.47 -13.85
C ALA A 371 -22.27 11.92 -14.61
N THR A 372 -22.06 10.91 -15.43
CA THR A 372 -23.11 10.25 -16.21
C THR A 372 -23.17 8.78 -15.87
N PHE A 373 -24.28 8.32 -15.35
CA PHE A 373 -24.57 6.92 -15.06
C PHE A 373 -25.62 6.40 -16.04
N LYS A 374 -25.28 5.35 -16.78
CA LYS A 374 -26.23 4.68 -17.68
C LYS A 374 -27.27 3.87 -16.90
N TYR A 375 -26.81 3.18 -15.85
CA TYR A 375 -27.63 2.49 -14.86
C TYR A 375 -27.44 3.15 -13.50
N GLU A 376 -28.40 2.99 -12.60
CA GLU A 376 -28.34 3.55 -11.26
C GLU A 376 -27.06 3.07 -10.51
N PRO A 377 -26.27 4.00 -9.95
CA PRO A 377 -25.09 3.63 -9.18
C PRO A 377 -25.50 2.98 -7.84
N ILE A 378 -24.75 1.97 -7.43
CA ILE A 378 -25.04 1.20 -6.23
C ILE A 378 -24.28 1.81 -5.05
N PHE A 379 -24.95 2.53 -4.15
CA PHE A 379 -24.39 2.98 -2.87
C PHE A 379 -24.83 2.11 -1.69
N VAL A 380 -25.89 1.32 -1.90
CA VAL A 380 -26.44 0.40 -0.92
C VAL A 380 -26.73 -0.92 -1.62
N TYR A 381 -26.19 -1.99 -1.08
CA TYR A 381 -26.41 -3.34 -1.60
C TYR A 381 -26.89 -4.26 -0.48
N THR A 382 -27.92 -5.08 -0.72
CA THR A 382 -28.45 -6.03 0.25
C THR A 382 -28.26 -7.45 -0.26
N LEU A 383 -27.59 -8.28 0.53
CA LEU A 383 -27.41 -9.70 0.27
C LEU A 383 -27.94 -10.50 1.47
N GLY A 384 -29.02 -11.21 1.26
CA GLY A 384 -29.71 -11.91 2.36
C GLY A 384 -30.16 -10.92 3.44
N ASN A 385 -29.67 -11.10 4.67
CA ASN A 385 -30.00 -10.24 5.82
C ASN A 385 -28.95 -9.12 6.07
N LYS A 386 -27.89 -9.06 5.27
CA LYS A 386 -26.85 -8.03 5.41
C LYS A 386 -27.02 -6.94 4.38
N THR A 387 -26.95 -5.68 4.83
CA THR A 387 -26.98 -4.50 3.95
C THR A 387 -25.65 -3.78 4.03
N TYR A 388 -25.03 -3.60 2.90
CA TYR A 388 -23.74 -2.96 2.68
C TYR A 388 -23.99 -1.53 2.20
N LYS A 389 -23.58 -0.55 2.99
CA LYS A 389 -23.91 0.85 2.79
C LYS A 389 -22.63 1.68 2.64
N ALA A 390 -22.61 2.56 1.65
CA ALA A 390 -21.55 3.58 1.61
C ALA A 390 -21.63 4.51 2.82
N ARG A 391 -20.49 5.05 3.24
CA ARG A 391 -20.33 5.87 4.43
C ARG A 391 -19.69 7.21 4.10
N PHE A 392 -20.21 8.29 4.66
CA PHE A 392 -19.73 9.65 4.45
C PHE A 392 -19.36 10.29 5.79
N SER A 393 -18.17 10.88 5.87
CA SER A 393 -17.71 11.53 7.11
C SER A 393 -18.51 12.82 7.40
N TYR A 394 -19.01 12.96 8.62
CA TYR A 394 -19.59 14.23 9.07
C TYR A 394 -18.57 15.30 9.48
N LYS A 395 -17.27 14.95 9.52
CA LYS A 395 -16.19 15.93 9.80
C LYS A 395 -15.80 16.78 8.59
N VAL A 396 -16.48 16.63 7.48
CA VAL A 396 -16.26 17.37 6.24
C VAL A 396 -17.34 18.45 6.10
N ASN A 397 -16.98 19.59 5.46
CA ASN A 397 -18.01 20.57 5.11
C ASN A 397 -19.03 19.92 4.16
N PRO A 398 -20.36 19.99 4.43
CA PRO A 398 -21.39 19.37 3.59
C PRO A 398 -21.29 19.75 2.09
N LYS A 399 -20.84 20.97 1.78
CA LYS A 399 -20.63 21.47 0.41
C LYS A 399 -19.54 20.70 -0.36
N ASN A 400 -18.75 19.91 0.34
CA ASN A 400 -17.71 19.06 -0.27
C ASN A 400 -18.27 17.77 -0.85
N TYR A 401 -19.51 17.43 -0.54
CA TYR A 401 -20.25 16.32 -1.15
C TYR A 401 -21.12 16.86 -2.29
N LYS A 402 -20.84 16.44 -3.50
CA LYS A 402 -21.54 16.90 -4.70
C LYS A 402 -22.05 15.71 -5.50
N PHE A 403 -23.35 15.67 -5.72
CA PHE A 403 -24.06 14.60 -6.43
C PHE A 403 -24.89 15.12 -7.60
N ASP A 404 -24.57 16.32 -8.10
CA ASP A 404 -25.25 16.95 -9.24
C ASP A 404 -24.77 16.30 -10.54
N VAL A 405 -25.40 15.21 -10.94
CA VAL A 405 -25.05 14.45 -12.14
C VAL A 405 -25.55 15.13 -13.42
N SER A 406 -25.00 14.71 -14.56
CA SER A 406 -25.42 15.16 -15.88
C SER A 406 -26.93 15.00 -16.11
N PRO A 407 -27.60 15.92 -16.84
CA PRO A 407 -29.03 15.83 -17.14
C PRO A 407 -29.46 14.55 -17.88
N LYS A 408 -28.51 13.88 -18.56
CA LYS A 408 -28.74 12.62 -19.29
C LYS A 408 -28.46 11.37 -18.45
N SER A 409 -28.03 11.56 -17.22
CA SER A 409 -27.66 10.48 -16.29
C SER A 409 -28.89 9.89 -15.60
N CYS A 410 -28.79 8.60 -15.18
CA CYS A 410 -29.57 8.15 -14.05
C CYS A 410 -29.21 9.03 -12.85
N LYS A 411 -30.24 9.47 -12.10
CA LYS A 411 -30.04 10.36 -10.95
C LYS A 411 -29.48 9.57 -9.76
N ILE A 412 -28.62 10.21 -8.99
CA ILE A 412 -28.31 9.75 -7.64
C ILE A 412 -29.43 10.25 -6.74
N GLU A 413 -30.27 9.33 -6.25
CA GLU A 413 -31.24 9.70 -5.22
C GLU A 413 -30.51 10.08 -3.95
N THR A 414 -30.78 11.29 -3.43
CA THR A 414 -30.17 11.79 -2.21
C THR A 414 -31.20 12.00 -1.11
N GLU A 415 -30.77 11.97 0.13
CA GLU A 415 -31.54 12.33 1.31
C GLU A 415 -30.77 13.30 2.19
N GLU A 416 -31.50 14.03 3.02
CA GLU A 416 -30.93 14.91 4.02
C GLU A 416 -30.73 14.12 5.32
N GLN A 417 -29.50 14.05 5.80
CA GLN A 417 -29.16 13.55 7.13
C GLN A 417 -28.56 14.68 7.96
N GLU A 418 -28.90 14.75 9.23
CA GLU A 418 -28.43 15.78 10.14
C GLU A 418 -27.50 15.20 11.20
N HIS A 419 -26.37 15.84 11.42
CA HIS A 419 -25.45 15.56 12.52
C HIS A 419 -25.05 16.87 13.22
N ASN A 420 -25.31 16.94 14.52
CA ASN A 420 -25.02 18.12 15.35
C ASN A 420 -25.50 19.46 14.76
N GLY A 421 -26.73 19.51 14.23
CA GLY A 421 -27.31 20.70 13.62
C GLY A 421 -26.79 21.01 12.22
N THR A 422 -25.88 20.21 11.68
CA THR A 422 -25.34 20.36 10.33
C THR A 422 -26.03 19.36 9.38
N LYS A 423 -26.60 19.87 8.28
CA LYS A 423 -27.31 19.08 7.29
C LYS A 423 -26.38 18.63 6.17
N PHE A 424 -26.43 17.35 5.85
CA PHE A 424 -25.68 16.70 4.77
C PHE A 424 -26.68 16.16 3.74
N ILE A 425 -26.42 16.41 2.48
CA ILE A 425 -27.14 15.79 1.36
C ILE A 425 -26.25 14.68 0.84
N ILE A 426 -26.64 13.42 1.08
CA ILE A 426 -25.86 12.24 0.70
C ILE A 426 -26.77 11.22 0.00
N PRO A 427 -26.24 10.23 -0.73
CA PRO A 427 -27.05 9.21 -1.41
C PRO A 427 -27.96 8.49 -0.43
N LYS A 428 -29.18 8.24 -0.86
CA LYS A 428 -30.24 7.64 -0.04
C LYS A 428 -29.85 6.28 0.52
N GLY A 429 -30.12 6.08 1.80
CA GLY A 429 -29.84 4.83 2.51
C GLY A 429 -28.40 4.66 2.94
N THR A 430 -27.50 5.62 2.61
CA THR A 430 -26.13 5.64 3.11
C THR A 430 -26.06 6.17 4.54
N ILE A 431 -24.89 6.23 5.15
CA ILE A 431 -24.73 6.63 6.56
C ILE A 431 -23.66 7.69 6.73
N LEU A 432 -23.92 8.61 7.68
CA LEU A 432 -22.88 9.50 8.21
C LEU A 432 -22.10 8.77 9.31
N PHE A 433 -20.78 8.96 9.37
CA PHE A 433 -19.91 8.29 10.34
C PHE A 433 -18.78 9.20 10.83
N ASP A 434 -18.19 8.84 11.96
CA ASP A 434 -16.97 9.44 12.47
C ASP A 434 -15.74 8.75 11.85
N PRO A 435 -14.91 9.45 11.08
CA PRO A 435 -13.70 8.83 10.53
C PRO A 435 -12.68 8.43 11.60
N ASP A 436 -12.73 8.99 12.81
CA ASP A 436 -11.81 8.63 13.90
C ASP A 436 -12.20 7.29 14.55
N GLU A 437 -13.47 6.83 14.39
CA GLU A 437 -13.90 5.49 14.83
C GLU A 437 -13.29 4.36 13.98
N LEU A 438 -12.77 4.66 12.80
CA LEU A 438 -12.09 3.65 11.96
C LEU A 438 -10.77 3.19 12.59
N SER A 439 -10.10 4.05 13.34
CA SER A 439 -8.84 3.71 14.01
C SER A 439 -9.04 2.79 15.24
N GLU A 440 -10.25 2.78 15.83
CA GLU A 440 -10.54 1.95 17.02
C GLU A 440 -11.01 0.53 16.67
N GLN A 441 -11.51 0.29 15.44
CA GLN A 441 -11.99 -1.03 15.01
C GLN A 441 -10.86 -1.93 14.49
N GLU A 442 -9.81 -1.38 13.91
CA GLU A 442 -8.64 -2.16 13.45
C GLU A 442 -7.85 -2.74 14.65
N ASP A 443 -7.86 -2.08 15.82
CA ASP A 443 -7.21 -2.56 17.03
C ASP A 443 -7.99 -3.71 17.73
N ASN A 444 -9.29 -3.86 17.48
CA ASN A 444 -10.12 -4.89 18.12
C ASN A 444 -10.21 -6.19 17.30
N ASP A 445 -10.13 -6.14 15.98
CA ASP A 445 -10.16 -7.35 15.12
C ASP A 445 -8.82 -8.12 15.12
N SER A 446 -7.73 -7.48 15.55
CA SER A 446 -6.41 -8.13 15.69
C SER A 446 -6.26 -8.96 16.98
N ASN A 447 -7.22 -8.89 17.91
CA ASN A 447 -7.19 -9.62 19.18
C ASN A 447 -8.06 -10.90 19.21
N ASP A 448 -8.77 -11.21 18.13
CA ASP A 448 -9.71 -12.35 18.05
C ASP A 448 -9.35 -13.40 16.99
N SER A 449 -8.06 -13.47 16.58
CA SER A 449 -7.57 -14.49 15.63
C SER A 449 -6.37 -15.27 16.19
#